data_3faeb883dec1582327043aeead988c6d
#
_entry.id   3faeb883dec1582327043aeead988c6d
#
_cell.length_a   1.000
_cell.length_b   1.000
_cell.length_c   1.000
_cell.angle_alpha   90.00
_cell.angle_beta   90.00
_cell.angle_gamma   90.00
#
_symmetry.space_group_name_H-M   'P 1'
#
loop_
_entity.id
_entity.type
_entity.pdbx_description
1 polymer ?
#
loop_
_entity_poly.entity_id
_entity_poly.type
_entity_poly.pdbx_seq_one_letter_code
_entity_poly.pdbx_strand_id
1 'polypeptide(L)'
;MRISKKDEVTDILKLISPGTPIREGLDNILKAKTGALLVFSDSKEVLDLVDGGFFIDEEYTSSKLYELAKMDGAIVLSTDLKKILYANAQLIPSPEITTKETGTRHRTAERTAKQTGALVISISQRRNIITVFKGNLRYTIQAVSYTHLTLPTN
;
A
#
# COMPACT_ATOMS: atom_id res chain seq x y z
N MET A 1 -0.63 21.35 14.86
CA MET A 1 -0.24 20.40 15.91
C MET A 1 0.55 19.26 15.32
N ARG A 2 1.61 18.88 15.99
CA ARG A 2 2.44 17.81 15.49
C ARG A 2 1.91 16.46 15.97
N ILE A 3 1.80 15.53 15.04
CA ILE A 3 1.39 14.17 15.37
C ILE A 3 2.64 13.35 15.64
N SER A 4 2.67 12.64 16.75
CA SER A 4 3.84 11.85 17.09
C SER A 4 3.92 10.62 16.19
N LYS A 5 5.10 10.04 16.08
CA LYS A 5 5.30 8.85 15.31
C LYS A 5 4.41 7.71 15.82
N LYS A 6 4.25 7.64 17.13
CA LYS A 6 3.40 6.62 17.74
C LYS A 6 1.95 6.78 17.30
N ASP A 7 1.48 8.03 17.23
CA ASP A 7 0.10 8.30 16.81
C ASP A 7 -0.08 7.95 15.34
N GLU A 8 0.92 8.21 14.50
CA GLU A 8 0.85 7.83 13.10
C GLU A 8 0.73 6.32 12.94
N VAL A 9 1.52 5.56 13.70
CA VAL A 9 1.46 4.10 13.64
C VAL A 9 0.09 3.62 14.08
N THR A 10 -0.44 4.20 15.15
CA THR A 10 -1.76 3.81 15.66
C THR A 10 -2.84 4.04 14.61
N ASP A 11 -2.81 5.20 13.95
CA ASP A 11 -3.82 5.50 12.93
C ASP A 11 -3.72 4.54 11.75
N ILE A 12 -2.51 4.23 11.32
CA ILE A 12 -2.29 3.29 10.23
C ILE A 12 -2.80 1.91 10.62
N LEU A 13 -2.49 1.46 11.84
CA LEU A 13 -2.93 0.16 12.29
C LEU A 13 -4.44 0.04 12.37
N LYS A 14 -5.13 1.13 12.72
CA LYS A 14 -6.58 1.12 12.71
C LYS A 14 -7.12 0.94 11.30
N LEU A 15 -6.47 1.56 10.33
CA LEU A 15 -6.89 1.49 8.95
C LEU A 15 -6.73 0.10 8.36
N ILE A 16 -5.66 -0.59 8.73
CA ILE A 16 -5.33 -1.89 8.14
C ILE A 16 -5.48 -3.04 9.13
N SER A 17 -6.22 -2.83 10.20
CA SER A 17 -6.45 -3.91 11.16
C SER A 17 -7.37 -4.98 10.56
N PRO A 18 -7.28 -6.22 11.07
CA PRO A 18 -8.13 -7.29 10.56
C PRO A 18 -9.60 -6.91 10.62
N GLY A 19 -10.32 -7.22 9.58
CA GLY A 19 -11.74 -6.90 9.50
C GLY A 19 -12.06 -5.62 8.76
N THR A 20 -11.06 -4.79 8.49
CA THR A 20 -11.33 -3.57 7.70
C THR A 20 -11.38 -3.92 6.22
N PRO A 21 -12.14 -3.15 5.43
CA PRO A 21 -12.20 -3.41 3.98
C PRO A 21 -10.82 -3.34 3.29
N ILE A 22 -9.96 -2.44 3.75
CA ILE A 22 -8.62 -2.34 3.18
C ILE A 22 -7.82 -3.59 3.51
N ARG A 23 -7.84 -4.04 4.76
CA ARG A 23 -7.09 -5.23 5.14
C ARG A 23 -7.58 -6.46 4.38
N GLU A 24 -8.88 -6.56 4.16
CA GLU A 24 -9.43 -7.66 3.40
C GLU A 24 -8.84 -7.69 2.00
N GLY A 25 -8.75 -6.53 1.35
CA GLY A 25 -8.14 -6.45 0.03
C GLY A 25 -6.68 -6.85 0.04
N LEU A 26 -5.93 -6.40 1.04
CA LEU A 26 -4.51 -6.74 1.16
C LEU A 26 -4.31 -8.24 1.36
N ASP A 27 -5.12 -8.84 2.20
CA ASP A 27 -5.03 -10.27 2.46
C ASP A 27 -5.37 -11.08 1.21
N ASN A 28 -6.36 -10.63 0.44
CA ASN A 28 -6.72 -11.31 -0.80
C ASN A 28 -5.57 -11.28 -1.80
N ILE A 29 -4.87 -10.16 -1.89
CA ILE A 29 -3.72 -10.04 -2.78
C ILE A 29 -2.63 -11.02 -2.35
N LEU A 30 -2.37 -11.12 -1.06
CA LEU A 30 -1.36 -12.05 -0.56
C LEU A 30 -1.73 -13.50 -0.85
N LYS A 31 -3.00 -13.86 -0.66
CA LYS A 31 -3.47 -15.21 -0.92
C LYS A 31 -3.33 -15.59 -2.38
N ALA A 32 -3.49 -14.63 -3.26
CA ALA A 32 -3.36 -14.87 -4.69
C ALA A 32 -1.91 -14.98 -5.12
N LYS A 33 -0.98 -14.76 -4.20
CA LYS A 33 0.45 -14.82 -4.45
C LYS A 33 0.88 -13.82 -5.52
N THR A 34 0.25 -12.66 -5.49
CA THR A 34 0.68 -11.55 -6.33
C THR A 34 1.25 -10.47 -5.43
N GLY A 35 2.10 -9.62 -6.00
CA GLY A 35 2.56 -8.43 -5.30
C GLY A 35 1.70 -7.26 -5.69
N ALA A 36 1.85 -6.15 -4.99
CA ALA A 36 1.10 -4.96 -5.32
C ALA A 36 1.78 -3.73 -4.75
N LEU A 37 1.49 -2.59 -5.36
CA LEU A 37 1.94 -1.29 -4.90
C LEU A 37 0.73 -0.40 -4.84
N LEU A 38 0.40 0.08 -3.65
CA LEU A 38 -0.82 0.85 -3.44
C LEU A 38 -0.49 2.21 -2.83
N VAL A 39 -1.08 3.28 -3.36
CA VAL A 39 -0.91 4.62 -2.81
C VAL A 39 -2.28 5.11 -2.37
N PHE A 40 -2.38 5.56 -1.12
CA PHE A 40 -3.64 5.97 -0.53
C PHE A 40 -3.70 7.49 -0.43
N SER A 41 -3.66 8.15 -1.57
CA SER A 41 -3.71 9.61 -1.61
C SER A 41 -4.03 10.07 -3.02
N ASP A 42 -4.91 11.05 -3.13
CA ASP A 42 -5.20 11.71 -4.39
C ASP A 42 -4.69 13.15 -4.40
N SER A 43 -3.68 13.43 -3.58
CA SER A 43 -3.08 14.75 -3.56
C SER A 43 -2.40 15.06 -4.89
N LYS A 44 -2.22 16.34 -5.16
CA LYS A 44 -1.56 16.77 -6.39
C LYS A 44 -0.14 16.18 -6.44
N GLU A 45 0.54 16.15 -5.31
CA GLU A 45 1.91 15.63 -5.25
C GLU A 45 1.96 14.17 -5.72
N VAL A 46 0.97 13.37 -5.32
CA VAL A 46 0.92 11.98 -5.72
C VAL A 46 0.54 11.88 -7.20
N LEU A 47 -0.49 12.61 -7.61
CA LEU A 47 -0.96 12.51 -8.98
C LEU A 47 0.08 12.97 -9.98
N ASP A 48 0.94 13.90 -9.60
CA ASP A 48 2.04 14.34 -10.46
C ASP A 48 3.07 13.24 -10.72
N LEU A 49 3.11 12.22 -9.86
CA LEU A 49 4.03 11.09 -10.04
C LEU A 49 3.44 9.96 -10.87
N VAL A 50 2.15 10.01 -11.13
CA VAL A 50 1.47 8.94 -11.86
C VAL A 50 1.72 9.08 -13.35
N ASP A 51 2.21 8.00 -13.96
CA ASP A 51 2.49 7.96 -15.38
C ASP A 51 1.75 6.79 -16.00
N GLY A 52 0.91 7.05 -16.97
CA GLY A 52 0.16 6.01 -17.66
C GLY A 52 -0.89 5.36 -16.76
N GLY A 53 -1.27 4.15 -17.15
CA GLY A 53 -2.28 3.41 -16.41
C GLY A 53 -3.68 3.76 -16.86
N PHE A 54 -4.64 3.21 -16.13
CA PHE A 54 -6.04 3.39 -16.45
C PHE A 54 -6.71 4.18 -15.34
N PHE A 55 -7.47 5.23 -15.73
CA PHE A 55 -8.27 5.97 -14.76
C PHE A 55 -9.55 5.17 -14.52
N ILE A 56 -9.69 4.65 -13.31
CA ILE A 56 -10.79 3.78 -12.95
C ILE A 56 -11.96 4.54 -12.34
N ASP A 57 -11.68 5.35 -11.31
CA ASP A 57 -12.69 6.19 -10.64
C ASP A 57 -13.91 5.38 -10.21
N GLU A 58 -13.67 4.23 -9.57
CA GLU A 58 -14.72 3.35 -9.11
C GLU A 58 -14.73 3.29 -7.60
N GLU A 59 -15.90 3.00 -7.04
CA GLU A 59 -16.01 2.80 -5.61
C GLU A 59 -15.12 1.64 -5.17
N TYR A 60 -14.45 1.83 -4.03
CA TYR A 60 -13.58 0.79 -3.51
C TYR A 60 -14.38 -0.43 -3.05
N THR A 61 -13.98 -1.60 -3.49
CA THR A 61 -14.35 -2.87 -2.87
C THR A 61 -13.11 -3.74 -2.85
N SER A 62 -13.05 -4.65 -1.89
CA SER A 62 -11.91 -5.56 -1.82
C SER A 62 -11.83 -6.44 -3.05
N SER A 63 -12.96 -6.79 -3.65
CA SER A 63 -12.99 -7.56 -4.89
C SER A 63 -12.37 -6.80 -6.05
N LYS A 64 -12.73 -5.53 -6.20
CA LYS A 64 -12.17 -4.72 -7.28
C LYS A 64 -10.68 -4.54 -7.10
N LEU A 65 -10.24 -4.28 -5.87
CA LEU A 65 -8.82 -4.13 -5.60
C LEU A 65 -8.07 -5.40 -5.98
N TYR A 66 -8.61 -6.55 -5.59
CA TYR A 66 -8.00 -7.83 -5.89
C TYR A 66 -7.86 -8.04 -7.40
N GLU A 67 -8.92 -7.75 -8.16
CA GLU A 67 -8.87 -7.93 -9.61
C GLU A 67 -7.87 -6.99 -10.27
N LEU A 68 -7.86 -5.73 -9.82
CA LEU A 68 -6.95 -4.74 -10.41
C LEU A 68 -5.50 -5.03 -10.06
N ALA A 69 -5.26 -5.65 -8.91
CA ALA A 69 -3.89 -5.97 -8.50
C ALA A 69 -3.27 -7.07 -9.33
N LYS A 70 -4.06 -7.77 -10.14
CA LYS A 70 -3.51 -8.77 -11.06
C LYS A 70 -2.73 -8.13 -12.19
N MET A 71 -2.99 -6.86 -12.48
CA MET A 71 -2.19 -6.12 -13.44
C MET A 71 -0.93 -5.62 -12.77
N ASP A 72 0.15 -5.53 -13.52
CA ASP A 72 1.36 -4.90 -13.01
C ASP A 72 1.11 -3.42 -12.77
N GLY A 73 1.97 -2.80 -11.98
CA GLY A 73 1.92 -1.38 -11.75
C GLY A 73 1.26 -1.02 -10.44
N ALA A 74 1.08 0.26 -10.23
CA ALA A 74 0.55 0.78 -8.99
C ALA A 74 -0.94 1.03 -9.07
N ILE A 75 -1.58 0.96 -7.92
CA ILE A 75 -2.99 1.31 -7.77
C ILE A 75 -3.04 2.54 -6.89
N VAL A 76 -3.73 3.57 -7.33
CA VAL A 76 -3.89 4.81 -6.57
C VAL A 76 -5.31 4.88 -6.07
N LEU A 77 -5.45 5.04 -4.75
CA LEU A 77 -6.76 5.17 -4.12
C LEU A 77 -6.93 6.58 -3.59
N SER A 78 -8.18 6.99 -3.42
CA SER A 78 -8.45 8.32 -2.86
C SER A 78 -8.02 8.37 -1.39
N THR A 79 -7.74 9.58 -0.92
CA THR A 79 -7.28 9.78 0.45
C THR A 79 -8.30 9.27 1.46
N ASP A 80 -9.59 9.38 1.15
CA ASP A 80 -10.65 8.92 2.05
C ASP A 80 -10.92 7.42 1.89
N LEU A 81 -10.19 6.73 1.03
CA LEU A 81 -10.27 5.28 0.80
C LEU A 81 -11.59 4.81 0.22
N LYS A 82 -12.37 5.72 -0.32
CA LYS A 82 -13.67 5.35 -0.87
C LYS A 82 -13.63 5.00 -2.34
N LYS A 83 -12.59 5.40 -3.04
CA LYS A 83 -12.50 5.16 -4.48
C LYS A 83 -11.15 4.63 -4.89
N ILE A 84 -11.16 3.81 -5.94
CA ILE A 84 -9.95 3.41 -6.64
C ILE A 84 -9.86 4.31 -7.85
N LEU A 85 -8.77 5.08 -7.94
CA LEU A 85 -8.64 6.10 -8.97
C LEU A 85 -7.87 5.62 -10.18
N TYR A 86 -6.73 4.97 -9.98
CA TYR A 86 -5.90 4.48 -11.09
C TYR A 86 -5.46 3.06 -10.82
N ALA A 87 -5.24 2.31 -11.89
CA ALA A 87 -4.64 0.98 -11.81
C ALA A 87 -3.67 0.84 -12.97
N ASN A 88 -2.74 -0.10 -12.86
CA ASN A 88 -1.72 -0.34 -13.88
C ASN A 88 -0.91 0.93 -14.15
N ALA A 89 -0.73 1.77 -13.14
CA ALA A 89 -0.01 3.02 -13.27
C ALA A 89 1.45 2.83 -12.89
N GLN A 90 2.29 3.75 -13.33
CA GLN A 90 3.67 3.78 -12.92
C GLN A 90 3.90 5.01 -12.07
N LEU A 91 4.61 4.84 -10.97
CA LEU A 91 4.96 5.97 -10.11
C LEU A 91 6.41 6.34 -10.38
N ILE A 92 6.64 7.64 -10.60
CA ILE A 92 7.97 8.15 -10.95
C ILE A 92 8.44 9.13 -9.89
N PRO A 93 8.80 8.64 -8.69
CA PRO A 93 9.36 9.53 -7.68
C PRO A 93 10.80 9.90 -8.03
N SER A 94 11.32 10.91 -7.36
CA SER A 94 12.68 11.37 -7.62
C SER A 94 13.69 10.26 -7.30
N PRO A 95 14.58 9.93 -8.25
CA PRO A 95 15.60 8.91 -7.99
C PRO A 95 16.66 9.37 -7.01
N GLU A 96 16.67 10.66 -6.66
CA GLU A 96 17.65 11.17 -5.71
C GLU A 96 17.29 10.85 -4.27
N ILE A 97 16.04 10.46 -4.01
CA ILE A 97 15.63 10.05 -2.68
C ILE A 97 16.26 8.69 -2.38
N THR A 98 17.05 8.63 -1.31
CA THR A 98 17.75 7.39 -0.97
C THR A 98 16.78 6.36 -0.40
N THR A 99 17.09 5.10 -0.64
CA THR A 99 16.29 4.00 -0.12
C THR A 99 17.22 2.84 0.18
N LYS A 100 16.92 2.13 1.25
CA LYS A 100 17.65 0.92 1.62
C LYS A 100 16.90 -0.34 1.20
N GLU A 101 15.74 -0.17 0.59
CA GLU A 101 14.94 -1.31 0.18
C GLU A 101 15.58 -2.02 -1.01
N THR A 102 15.37 -3.31 -1.10
CA THR A 102 15.74 -4.09 -2.27
C THR A 102 14.46 -4.39 -3.03
N GLY A 103 14.57 -4.49 -4.32
CA GLY A 103 13.38 -4.74 -5.13
C GLY A 103 12.73 -3.44 -5.57
N THR A 104 12.36 -3.41 -6.83
CA THR A 104 11.87 -2.20 -7.48
C THR A 104 10.63 -1.64 -6.82
N ARG A 105 9.66 -2.52 -6.52
CA ARG A 105 8.38 -2.08 -5.95
C ARG A 105 8.57 -1.42 -4.58
N HIS A 106 9.40 -2.02 -3.74
CA HIS A 106 9.63 -1.46 -2.40
C HIS A 106 10.40 -0.15 -2.48
N ARG A 107 11.36 -0.05 -3.39
CA ARG A 107 12.12 1.19 -3.55
C ARG A 107 11.22 2.31 -4.02
N THR A 108 10.36 2.03 -4.98
CA THR A 108 9.39 3.02 -5.46
C THR A 108 8.44 3.45 -4.36
N ALA A 109 7.99 2.48 -3.56
CA ALA A 109 7.06 2.78 -2.47
C ALA A 109 7.70 3.72 -1.45
N GLU A 110 8.91 3.42 -1.04
CA GLU A 110 9.59 4.26 -0.04
C GLU A 110 9.83 5.66 -0.58
N ARG A 111 10.30 5.76 -1.83
CA ARG A 111 10.56 7.06 -2.42
C ARG A 111 9.29 7.89 -2.56
N THR A 112 8.21 7.26 -2.98
CA THR A 112 6.93 7.95 -3.12
C THR A 112 6.45 8.47 -1.77
N ALA A 113 6.52 7.63 -0.73
CA ALA A 113 6.09 8.05 0.59
C ALA A 113 6.93 9.20 1.13
N LYS A 114 8.24 9.13 0.93
CA LYS A 114 9.12 10.20 1.40
C LYS A 114 8.90 11.50 0.65
N GLN A 115 8.68 11.41 -0.64
CA GLN A 115 8.52 12.62 -1.47
C GLN A 115 7.17 13.30 -1.23
N THR A 116 6.10 12.52 -1.06
CA THR A 116 4.75 13.08 -1.04
C THR A 116 4.11 13.10 0.35
N GLY A 117 4.67 12.35 1.29
CA GLY A 117 4.04 12.21 2.60
C GLY A 117 2.85 11.26 2.60
N ALA A 118 2.54 10.64 1.48
CA ALA A 118 1.38 9.78 1.35
C ALA A 118 1.61 8.43 2.02
N LEU A 119 0.51 7.76 2.36
CA LEU A 119 0.55 6.39 2.82
C LEU A 119 0.70 5.48 1.60
N VAL A 120 1.74 4.67 1.59
CA VAL A 120 2.03 3.76 0.49
C VAL A 120 2.25 2.37 1.05
N ILE A 121 1.63 1.38 0.43
CA ILE A 121 1.75 -0.01 0.87
C ILE A 121 2.34 -0.83 -0.28
N SER A 122 3.36 -1.62 0.04
CA SER A 122 3.96 -2.53 -0.91
C SER A 122 3.77 -3.94 -0.40
N ILE A 123 3.25 -4.81 -1.25
CA ILE A 123 3.00 -6.20 -0.89
C ILE A 123 3.99 -7.08 -1.63
N SER A 124 4.74 -7.88 -0.87
CA SER A 124 5.68 -8.83 -1.44
C SER A 124 5.13 -10.23 -1.25
N GLN A 125 4.66 -10.83 -2.33
CA GLN A 125 4.14 -12.19 -2.22
C GLN A 125 5.28 -13.18 -1.97
N ARG A 126 6.47 -12.88 -2.46
CA ARG A 126 7.62 -13.78 -2.25
C ARG A 126 7.95 -13.91 -0.77
N ARG A 127 7.92 -12.80 -0.04
CA ARG A 127 8.24 -12.82 1.39
C ARG A 127 7.00 -12.86 2.26
N ASN A 128 5.81 -12.78 1.66
CA ASN A 128 4.55 -12.82 2.37
C ASN A 128 4.45 -11.68 3.39
N ILE A 129 4.86 -10.49 2.96
CA ILE A 129 4.98 -9.33 3.83
C ILE A 129 4.23 -8.16 3.23
N ILE A 130 3.53 -7.43 4.09
CA ILE A 130 2.92 -6.15 3.76
C ILE A 130 3.78 -5.08 4.41
N THR A 131 4.36 -4.20 3.61
CA THR A 131 5.19 -3.11 4.13
C THR A 131 4.47 -1.79 3.93
N VAL A 132 4.38 -1.02 5.00
CA VAL A 132 3.69 0.26 5.01
C VAL A 132 4.72 1.36 5.12
N PHE A 133 4.60 2.35 4.24
CA PHE A 133 5.48 3.52 4.25
C PHE A 133 4.62 4.77 4.37
N LYS A 134 5.06 5.72 5.18
CA LYS A 134 4.42 7.03 5.23
C LYS A 134 5.47 8.03 5.70
N GLY A 135 5.87 8.94 4.78
CA GLY A 135 6.99 9.81 5.07
C GLY A 135 8.23 8.97 5.35
N ASN A 136 8.82 9.15 6.52
CA ASN A 136 9.99 8.37 6.92
C ASN A 136 9.62 7.12 7.71
N LEU A 137 8.34 6.89 7.95
CA LEU A 137 7.89 5.74 8.70
C LEU A 137 7.87 4.49 7.82
N ARG A 138 8.34 3.39 8.37
CA ARG A 138 8.29 2.09 7.72
C ARG A 138 7.80 1.07 8.74
N TYR A 139 6.79 0.30 8.37
CA TYR A 139 6.20 -0.68 9.25
C TYR A 139 5.86 -1.94 8.46
N THR A 140 6.15 -3.10 9.03
CA THR A 140 5.98 -4.37 8.33
C THR A 140 4.96 -5.24 9.03
N ILE A 141 4.09 -5.86 8.25
CA ILE A 141 3.11 -6.81 8.76
C ILE A 141 3.31 -8.11 8.01
N GLN A 142 3.43 -9.19 8.78
CA GLN A 142 3.50 -10.52 8.20
C GLN A 142 2.12 -11.13 8.24
N ALA A 143 1.51 -11.33 7.09
CA ALA A 143 0.16 -11.84 7.03
C ALA A 143 0.06 -13.25 7.59
N VAL A 144 1.10 -14.03 7.40
CA VAL A 144 1.06 -15.42 7.83
C VAL A 144 1.10 -15.60 9.34
N SER A 145 1.56 -14.58 10.05
CA SER A 145 1.73 -14.73 11.49
C SER A 145 0.41 -14.94 12.21
N TYR A 146 -0.66 -14.29 11.80
CA TYR A 146 -1.90 -14.49 12.50
C TYR A 146 -2.56 -15.80 12.12
N THR A 147 -2.19 -16.35 10.99
CA THR A 147 -2.64 -17.69 10.64
C THR A 147 -2.04 -18.69 11.61
N HIS A 148 -0.79 -18.52 11.94
CA HIS A 148 -0.16 -19.40 12.92
C HIS A 148 -0.77 -19.25 14.29
N LEU A 149 -1.17 -18.05 14.63
CA LEU A 149 -1.76 -17.81 15.92
C LEU A 149 -3.05 -18.59 16.13
N THR A 150 -3.72 -18.94 15.07
CA THR A 150 -4.94 -19.72 15.21
C THR A 150 -4.64 -21.18 15.54
N LEU A 151 -3.43 -21.59 15.27
CA LEU A 151 -3.09 -22.96 15.53
C LEU A 151 -2.72 -23.21 16.95
N PRO A 152 -2.02 -22.39 17.47
CA PRO A 152 -1.58 -22.65 18.74
C PRO A 152 -2.42 -22.31 19.73
N THR A 153 -2.65 -22.08 19.65
CA THR A 153 -2.99 -21.94 20.45
C THR A 153 -2.99 -22.61 21.25
N ASN A 154 -2.85 -22.69 21.46
CA ASN A 154 -2.73 -23.32 22.23
C ASN A 154 -2.52 -23.03 22.98
#